data_a82b9df119e786371ecaee2cc7d20497
#
_entry.id   a82b9df119e786371ecaee2cc7d20497
#
_cell.length_a   1.000
_cell.length_b   1.000
_cell.length_c   1.000
_cell.angle_alpha   90.00
_cell.angle_beta   90.00
_cell.angle_gamma   90.00
#
_symmetry.space_group_name_H-M   'P 1'
#
loop_
_entity.id
_entity.type
_entity.pdbx_description
1 polymer ?
#
loop_
_entity_poly.entity_id
_entity_poly.type
_entity_poly.pdbx_seq_one_letter_code
_entity_poly.pdbx_strand_id
1 'polypeptide(L)'
;MLSGLLWYAEAQRFSDYLSTTYNVSGEVAAGVISALSPNNKWPRNKVDAEAVLAAHTQGHDSESVRVCTYGANKRKAFAIASGDAAILKQSPKTYAFARNVGECDGEYVTIDKWHLRACQTLAKEPKALQTSVTAKQYKVLQDETLKVAKEFGVTGYEFQAVVWVTIRNRWSS
;
A
#
# COMPACT_ATOMS: atom_id res chain seq x y z
N MET A 1 6.52 -4.35 -18.32
CA MET A 1 7.46 -4.85 -17.29
C MET A 1 8.14 -3.69 -16.54
N LEU A 2 8.81 -2.75 -17.21
CA LEU A 2 9.47 -1.59 -16.59
C LEU A 2 8.54 -0.74 -15.68
N SER A 3 7.30 -0.50 -16.07
CA SER A 3 6.34 0.29 -15.26
C SER A 3 6.03 -0.34 -13.89
N GLY A 4 6.08 -1.66 -13.76
CA GLY A 4 5.90 -2.33 -12.47
C GLY A 4 7.12 -2.14 -11.56
N LEU A 5 8.33 -2.32 -12.09
CA LEU A 5 9.56 -2.14 -11.31
C LEU A 5 9.73 -0.72 -10.76
N LEU A 6 9.31 0.28 -11.52
CA LEU A 6 9.45 1.70 -11.13
C LEU A 6 8.30 2.20 -10.25
N TRP A 7 7.23 1.42 -10.07
CA TRP A 7 6.03 1.90 -9.38
C TRP A 7 6.29 2.28 -7.93
N TYR A 8 6.95 1.42 -7.18
CA TYR A 8 7.28 1.71 -5.77
C TYR A 8 8.31 2.83 -5.65
N ALA A 9 9.30 2.93 -6.55
CA ALA A 9 10.24 4.03 -6.54
C ALA A 9 9.55 5.41 -6.71
N GLU A 10 8.46 5.48 -7.51
CA GLU A 10 7.63 6.69 -7.59
C GLU A 10 6.86 6.93 -6.29
N ALA A 11 6.28 5.89 -5.70
CA ALA A 11 5.52 6.00 -4.45
C ALA A 11 6.41 6.43 -3.28
N GLN A 12 7.65 5.95 -3.23
CA GLN A 12 8.66 6.31 -2.23
C GLN A 12 9.05 7.78 -2.35
N ARG A 13 9.38 8.24 -3.57
CA ARG A 13 9.66 9.67 -3.79
C ARG A 13 8.51 10.57 -3.38
N PHE A 14 7.26 10.12 -3.56
CA PHE A 14 6.10 10.85 -3.09
C PHE A 14 5.99 10.86 -1.56
N SER A 15 6.31 9.75 -0.89
CA SER A 15 6.38 9.68 0.58
C SER A 15 7.45 10.63 1.14
N ASP A 16 8.63 10.67 0.52
CA ASP A 16 9.73 11.57 0.90
C ASP A 16 9.34 13.05 0.71
N TYR A 17 8.66 13.34 -0.40
CA TYR A 17 8.10 14.67 -0.64
C TYR A 17 7.13 15.09 0.46
N LEU A 18 6.20 14.22 0.86
CA LEU A 18 5.26 14.52 1.94
C LEU A 18 5.97 14.71 3.29
N SER A 19 6.92 13.82 3.60
CA SER A 19 7.71 13.91 4.83
C SER A 19 8.42 15.26 4.94
N THR A 20 9.07 15.69 3.87
CA THR A 20 9.80 16.97 3.82
C THR A 20 8.84 18.17 3.85
N THR A 21 7.78 18.14 3.04
CA THR A 21 6.85 19.27 2.88
C THR A 21 6.07 19.58 4.14
N TYR A 22 5.65 18.53 4.86
CA TYR A 22 4.81 18.67 6.05
C TYR A 22 5.58 18.48 7.36
N ASN A 23 6.90 18.33 7.29
CA ASN A 23 7.79 18.13 8.44
C ASN A 23 7.32 16.98 9.35
N VAL A 24 6.98 15.86 8.76
CA VAL A 24 6.59 14.63 9.46
C VAL A 24 7.62 13.52 9.18
N SER A 25 7.67 12.48 10.03
CA SER A 25 8.55 11.35 9.75
C SER A 25 8.14 10.59 8.48
N GLY A 26 9.09 9.91 7.84
CA GLY A 26 8.81 9.04 6.68
C GLY A 26 7.79 7.95 7.01
N GLU A 27 7.82 7.41 8.24
CA GLU A 27 6.82 6.44 8.72
C GLU A 27 5.41 7.04 8.75
N VAL A 28 5.27 8.28 9.21
CA VAL A 28 3.99 9.00 9.23
C VAL A 28 3.50 9.26 7.81
N ALA A 29 4.36 9.77 6.92
CA ALA A 29 4.00 10.05 5.53
C ALA A 29 3.52 8.77 4.81
N ALA A 30 4.30 7.71 4.86
CA ALA A 30 3.96 6.41 4.28
C ALA A 30 2.70 5.80 4.91
N GLY A 31 2.54 5.94 6.22
CA GLY A 31 1.37 5.48 6.95
C GLY A 31 0.08 6.18 6.53
N VAL A 32 0.11 7.49 6.34
CA VAL A 32 -1.03 8.27 5.85
C VAL A 32 -1.42 7.83 4.43
N ILE A 33 -0.44 7.72 3.52
CA ILE A 33 -0.66 7.19 2.16
C ILE A 33 -1.35 5.82 2.23
N SER A 34 -0.83 4.94 3.07
CA SER A 34 -1.32 3.58 3.19
C SER A 34 -2.72 3.50 3.79
N ALA A 35 -3.01 4.26 4.84
CA ALA A 35 -4.33 4.29 5.45
C ALA A 35 -5.43 4.75 4.48
N LEU A 36 -5.09 5.65 3.54
CA LEU A 36 -6.01 6.19 2.54
C LEU A 36 -6.11 5.33 1.27
N SER A 37 -5.26 4.29 1.11
CA SER A 37 -5.21 3.49 -0.12
C SER A 37 -6.40 2.55 -0.37
N PRO A 38 -7.12 2.00 0.63
CA PRO A 38 -8.21 1.07 0.36
C PRO A 38 -9.33 1.71 -0.47
N ASN A 39 -9.66 1.05 -1.60
CA ASN A 39 -10.65 1.52 -2.59
C ASN A 39 -10.37 2.92 -3.17
N ASN A 40 -9.12 3.35 -3.16
CA ASN A 40 -8.69 4.62 -3.70
C ASN A 40 -7.74 4.39 -4.90
N LYS A 41 -7.87 5.21 -5.95
CA LYS A 41 -6.95 5.20 -7.09
C LYS A 41 -5.68 5.97 -6.73
N TRP A 42 -4.52 5.51 -7.18
CA TRP A 42 -3.23 6.13 -6.83
C TRP A 42 -3.16 7.65 -7.03
N PRO A 43 -3.58 8.23 -8.17
CA PRO A 43 -3.56 9.69 -8.32
C PRO A 43 -4.41 10.41 -7.27
N ARG A 44 -5.56 9.85 -6.92
CA ARG A 44 -6.44 10.43 -5.91
C ARG A 44 -5.91 10.21 -4.50
N ASN A 45 -5.30 9.05 -4.22
CA ASN A 45 -4.65 8.79 -2.93
C ASN A 45 -3.57 9.84 -2.63
N LYS A 46 -2.78 10.24 -3.63
CA LYS A 46 -1.79 11.31 -3.47
C LYS A 46 -2.43 12.63 -3.02
N VAL A 47 -3.49 13.06 -3.70
CA VAL A 47 -4.23 14.28 -3.34
C VAL A 47 -4.84 14.19 -1.93
N ASP A 48 -5.42 13.03 -1.59
CA ASP A 48 -6.02 12.83 -0.28
C ASP A 48 -4.97 12.83 0.85
N ALA A 49 -3.77 12.26 0.60
CA ALA A 49 -2.67 12.26 1.56
C ALA A 49 -2.12 13.67 1.83
N GLU A 50 -1.92 14.47 0.77
CA GLU A 50 -1.56 15.88 0.91
C GLU A 50 -2.60 16.66 1.72
N ALA A 51 -3.89 16.49 1.38
CA ALA A 51 -4.97 17.21 2.07
C ALA A 51 -5.04 16.86 3.56
N VAL A 52 -4.84 15.59 3.93
CA VAL A 52 -4.82 15.15 5.34
C VAL A 52 -3.62 15.75 6.07
N LEU A 53 -2.42 15.68 5.52
CA LEU A 53 -1.23 16.22 6.17
C LEU A 53 -1.27 17.75 6.26
N ALA A 54 -1.72 18.43 5.22
CA ALA A 54 -1.91 19.88 5.23
C ALA A 54 -2.90 20.33 6.32
N ALA A 55 -4.05 19.67 6.43
CA ALA A 55 -5.03 19.97 7.45
C ALA A 55 -4.50 19.69 8.86
N HIS A 56 -3.82 18.55 9.05
CA HIS A 56 -3.23 18.19 10.32
C HIS A 56 -2.18 19.22 10.79
N THR A 57 -1.27 19.66 9.91
CA THR A 57 -0.25 20.66 10.24
C THR A 57 -0.85 22.05 10.55
N GLN A 58 -2.05 22.34 10.03
CA GLN A 58 -2.81 23.55 10.35
C GLN A 58 -3.67 23.42 11.63
N GLY A 59 -3.61 22.28 12.31
CA GLY A 59 -4.40 22.02 13.52
C GLY A 59 -5.87 21.73 13.26
N HIS A 60 -6.23 21.40 12.03
CA HIS A 60 -7.59 21.01 11.68
C HIS A 60 -7.86 19.54 12.03
N ASP A 61 -9.12 19.20 12.26
CA ASP A 61 -9.57 17.82 12.50
C ASP A 61 -9.93 17.05 11.21
N SER A 62 -10.25 15.77 11.38
CA SER A 62 -10.60 14.91 10.25
C SER A 62 -11.89 15.32 9.54
N GLU A 63 -12.79 16.07 10.17
CA GLU A 63 -14.06 16.45 9.55
C GLU A 63 -13.89 17.62 8.57
N SER A 64 -12.80 18.38 8.70
CA SER A 64 -12.46 19.49 7.80
C SER A 64 -12.03 19.04 6.39
N VAL A 65 -11.68 17.76 6.21
CA VAL A 65 -11.11 17.23 4.97
C VAL A 65 -12.04 16.22 4.29
N ARG A 66 -12.19 16.35 2.97
CA ARG A 66 -12.87 15.36 2.14
C ARG A 66 -11.85 14.47 1.43
N VAL A 67 -12.02 13.15 1.55
CA VAL A 67 -11.19 12.13 0.89
C VAL A 67 -12.06 11.16 0.10
N CYS A 68 -11.47 10.48 -0.88
CA CYS A 68 -12.16 9.51 -1.76
C CYS A 68 -12.14 8.08 -1.20
N THR A 69 -11.98 7.92 0.10
CA THR A 69 -12.05 6.62 0.78
C THR A 69 -13.01 6.69 1.96
N TYR A 70 -13.18 5.57 2.67
CA TYR A 70 -14.10 5.51 3.81
C TYR A 70 -13.70 6.44 4.95
N GLY A 71 -14.68 7.01 5.66
CA GLY A 71 -14.44 7.87 6.82
C GLY A 71 -13.56 7.21 7.91
N ALA A 72 -13.66 5.89 8.08
CA ALA A 72 -12.79 5.15 8.99
C ALA A 72 -11.31 5.23 8.57
N ASN A 73 -11.01 5.18 7.26
CA ASN A 73 -9.65 5.32 6.74
C ASN A 73 -9.12 6.74 6.94
N LYS A 74 -9.97 7.75 6.73
CA LYS A 74 -9.66 9.16 7.01
C LYS A 74 -9.25 9.35 8.48
N ARG A 75 -10.08 8.84 9.42
CA ARG A 75 -9.75 8.92 10.86
C ARG A 75 -8.44 8.20 11.21
N LYS A 76 -8.16 7.04 10.61
CA LYS A 76 -6.87 6.35 10.77
C LYS A 76 -5.71 7.21 10.26
N ALA A 77 -5.86 7.84 9.09
CA ALA A 77 -4.82 8.69 8.53
C ALA A 77 -4.51 9.89 9.45
N PHE A 78 -5.53 10.52 10.04
CA PHE A 78 -5.33 11.58 11.04
C PHE A 78 -4.67 11.09 12.33
N ALA A 79 -5.04 9.91 12.84
CA ALA A 79 -4.39 9.30 14.00
C ALA A 79 -2.90 9.04 13.72
N ILE A 80 -2.56 8.53 12.54
CA ILE A 80 -1.18 8.32 12.12
C ILE A 80 -0.43 9.66 12.00
N ALA A 81 -1.05 10.68 11.40
CA ALA A 81 -0.47 12.02 11.32
C ALA A 81 -0.18 12.59 12.72
N SER A 82 -0.99 12.24 13.73
CA SER A 82 -0.80 12.58 15.14
C SER A 82 0.21 11.69 15.89
N GLY A 83 0.89 10.75 15.20
CA GLY A 83 1.93 9.88 15.76
C GLY A 83 1.49 8.46 16.13
N ASP A 84 0.22 8.08 15.96
CA ASP A 84 -0.26 6.70 16.22
C ASP A 84 -0.05 5.78 15.01
N ALA A 85 1.21 5.54 14.64
CA ALA A 85 1.56 4.62 13.56
C ALA A 85 1.25 3.14 13.91
N ALA A 86 1.08 2.81 15.20
CA ALA A 86 0.76 1.46 15.64
C ALA A 86 -0.58 0.94 15.06
N ILE A 87 -1.48 1.84 14.72
CA ILE A 87 -2.77 1.51 14.10
C ILE A 87 -2.64 0.77 12.76
N LEU A 88 -1.51 0.93 12.05
CA LEU A 88 -1.22 0.21 10.80
C LEU A 88 -1.10 -1.30 11.02
N LYS A 89 -0.58 -1.72 12.18
CA LYS A 89 -0.37 -3.14 12.52
C LYS A 89 -1.68 -3.95 12.63
N GLN A 90 -2.82 -3.27 12.72
CA GLN A 90 -4.13 -3.92 12.72
C GLN A 90 -4.50 -4.58 11.38
N SER A 91 -3.81 -4.23 10.30
CA SER A 91 -4.05 -4.78 8.96
C SER A 91 -2.72 -5.14 8.29
N PRO A 92 -2.39 -6.42 8.11
CA PRO A 92 -1.13 -6.85 7.49
C PRO A 92 -0.89 -6.20 6.13
N LYS A 93 -1.94 -6.09 5.30
CA LYS A 93 -1.86 -5.46 3.98
C LYS A 93 -1.51 -3.97 4.07
N THR A 94 -2.20 -3.22 4.94
CA THR A 94 -1.96 -1.78 5.10
C THR A 94 -0.58 -1.54 5.69
N TYR A 95 -0.17 -2.37 6.64
CA TYR A 95 1.17 -2.31 7.22
C TYR A 95 2.26 -2.59 6.17
N ALA A 96 2.14 -3.68 5.42
CA ALA A 96 3.09 -4.02 4.35
C ALA A 96 3.18 -2.90 3.29
N PHE A 97 2.03 -2.30 2.92
CA PHE A 97 2.03 -1.20 1.95
C PHE A 97 2.76 0.04 2.50
N ALA A 98 2.55 0.40 3.77
CA ALA A 98 3.27 1.50 4.40
C ALA A 98 4.79 1.24 4.43
N ARG A 99 5.22 0.01 4.77
CA ARG A 99 6.64 -0.39 4.74
C ARG A 99 7.23 -0.26 3.33
N ASN A 100 6.52 -0.75 2.32
CA ASN A 100 6.99 -0.70 0.93
C ASN A 100 7.05 0.73 0.36
N VAL A 101 6.20 1.63 0.84
CA VAL A 101 6.19 3.05 0.41
C VAL A 101 7.19 3.90 1.22
N GLY A 102 7.48 3.54 2.47
CA GLY A 102 8.34 4.31 3.37
C GLY A 102 9.79 3.84 3.42
N GLU A 103 10.02 2.61 3.83
CA GLU A 103 11.36 2.17 4.23
C GLU A 103 12.08 1.28 3.21
N CYS A 104 11.35 0.65 2.31
CA CYS A 104 11.90 -0.10 1.17
C CYS A 104 12.93 -1.18 1.52
N ASP A 105 12.78 -1.81 2.69
CA ASP A 105 13.68 -2.86 3.15
C ASP A 105 13.56 -4.17 2.35
N GLY A 106 12.54 -4.29 1.50
CA GLY A 106 12.29 -5.48 0.69
C GLY A 106 11.66 -6.67 1.42
N GLU A 107 11.46 -6.56 2.73
CA GLU A 107 10.98 -7.66 3.57
C GLU A 107 9.46 -7.82 3.60
N TYR A 108 8.73 -6.87 3.01
CA TYR A 108 7.27 -6.86 2.99
C TYR A 108 6.72 -6.94 1.58
N VAL A 109 5.59 -7.63 1.45
CA VAL A 109 4.83 -7.74 0.19
C VAL A 109 3.39 -7.35 0.42
N THR A 110 2.88 -6.40 -0.35
CA THR A 110 1.48 -5.99 -0.30
C THR A 110 0.60 -7.02 -1.01
N ILE A 111 0.05 -7.97 -0.26
CA ILE A 111 -0.86 -8.99 -0.79
C ILE A 111 -2.26 -8.37 -0.95
N ASP A 112 -2.57 -7.93 -2.15
CA ASP A 112 -3.86 -7.37 -2.51
C ASP A 112 -4.70 -8.35 -3.36
N LYS A 113 -5.91 -7.94 -3.74
CA LYS A 113 -6.79 -8.75 -4.58
C LYS A 113 -6.18 -9.14 -5.93
N TRP A 114 -5.30 -8.33 -6.48
CA TRP A 114 -4.65 -8.61 -7.76
C TRP A 114 -3.54 -9.63 -7.60
N HIS A 115 -2.79 -9.56 -6.50
CA HIS A 115 -1.83 -10.59 -6.15
C HIS A 115 -2.52 -11.94 -5.92
N LEU A 116 -3.62 -11.96 -5.16
CA LEU A 116 -4.42 -13.17 -4.97
C LEU A 116 -4.96 -13.73 -6.29
N ARG A 117 -5.42 -12.88 -7.20
CA ARG A 117 -5.84 -13.29 -8.54
C ARG A 117 -4.70 -13.89 -9.35
N ALA A 118 -3.50 -13.33 -9.28
CA ALA A 118 -2.33 -13.89 -9.92
C ALA A 118 -2.05 -15.33 -9.45
N CYS A 119 -2.04 -15.54 -8.14
CA CYS A 119 -1.83 -16.86 -7.54
C CYS A 119 -2.92 -17.87 -7.97
N GLN A 120 -4.18 -17.43 -8.08
CA GLN A 120 -5.31 -18.29 -8.44
C GLN A 120 -5.39 -18.59 -9.93
N THR A 121 -4.95 -17.67 -10.78
CA THR A 121 -4.93 -17.88 -12.25
C THR A 121 -3.98 -19.03 -12.65
N LEU A 122 -3.00 -19.32 -11.80
CA LEU A 122 -2.07 -20.45 -11.97
C LEU A 122 -2.61 -21.76 -11.39
N ALA A 123 -3.70 -21.71 -10.61
CA ALA A 123 -4.32 -22.92 -10.07
C ALA A 123 -5.15 -23.65 -11.13
N LYS A 124 -5.03 -24.99 -11.17
CA LYS A 124 -5.72 -25.85 -12.15
C LYS A 124 -7.25 -25.84 -12.01
N GLU A 125 -7.77 -25.40 -10.87
CA GLU A 125 -9.21 -25.24 -10.60
C GLU A 125 -9.50 -23.85 -10.02
N PRO A 126 -10.02 -22.90 -10.79
CA PRO A 126 -10.44 -21.61 -10.26
C PRO A 126 -11.71 -21.80 -9.43
N LYS A 127 -11.58 -22.00 -8.11
CA LYS A 127 -12.66 -21.71 -7.16
C LYS A 127 -12.96 -20.22 -7.21
N ALA A 128 -14.19 -19.82 -6.81
CA ALA A 128 -14.57 -18.40 -6.76
C ALA A 128 -13.44 -17.54 -6.21
N LEU A 129 -13.01 -16.53 -6.98
CA LEU A 129 -11.79 -15.75 -6.72
C LEU A 129 -11.80 -15.17 -5.30
N GLN A 130 -10.97 -15.71 -4.45
CA GLN A 130 -10.79 -15.21 -3.09
C GLN A 130 -10.14 -13.83 -3.14
N THR A 131 -10.74 -12.84 -2.50
CA THR A 131 -10.24 -11.46 -2.48
C THR A 131 -9.71 -11.02 -1.12
N SER A 132 -9.82 -11.89 -0.12
CA SER A 132 -9.34 -11.66 1.24
C SER A 132 -8.72 -12.93 1.81
N VAL A 133 -7.80 -12.77 2.74
CA VAL A 133 -7.08 -13.85 3.42
C VAL A 133 -6.96 -13.56 4.91
N THR A 134 -6.86 -14.62 5.72
CA THR A 134 -6.53 -14.51 7.15
C THR A 134 -5.10 -14.02 7.35
N ALA A 135 -4.76 -13.54 8.54
CA ALA A 135 -3.39 -13.12 8.86
C ALA A 135 -2.37 -14.26 8.66
N LYS A 136 -2.73 -15.50 9.00
CA LYS A 136 -1.88 -16.69 8.80
C LYS A 136 -1.63 -16.95 7.30
N GLN A 137 -2.67 -16.88 6.48
CA GLN A 137 -2.56 -17.05 5.03
C GLN A 137 -1.75 -15.90 4.39
N TYR A 138 -1.93 -14.67 4.88
CA TYR A 138 -1.17 -13.51 4.44
C TYR A 138 0.33 -13.73 4.64
N LYS A 139 0.72 -14.19 5.85
CA LYS A 139 2.12 -14.47 6.14
C LYS A 139 2.71 -15.53 5.20
N VAL A 140 2.02 -16.64 4.98
CA VAL A 140 2.47 -17.69 4.06
C VAL A 140 2.66 -17.15 2.64
N LEU A 141 1.68 -16.37 2.13
CA LEU A 141 1.77 -15.79 0.79
C LEU A 141 2.93 -14.77 0.69
N GLN A 142 3.14 -13.97 1.73
CA GLN A 142 4.28 -13.06 1.78
C GLN A 142 5.61 -13.81 1.73
N ASP A 143 5.79 -14.82 2.61
CA ASP A 143 7.02 -15.59 2.71
C ASP A 143 7.35 -16.30 1.37
N GLU A 144 6.33 -16.92 0.73
CA GLU A 144 6.51 -17.56 -0.57
C GLU A 144 6.80 -16.55 -1.69
N THR A 145 6.15 -15.38 -1.68
CA THR A 145 6.43 -14.32 -2.66
C THR A 145 7.86 -13.79 -2.52
N LEU A 146 8.35 -13.62 -1.28
CA LEU A 146 9.73 -13.20 -1.02
C LEU A 146 10.75 -14.22 -1.54
N LYS A 147 10.49 -15.52 -1.38
CA LYS A 147 11.36 -16.57 -1.94
C LYS A 147 11.45 -16.48 -3.46
N VAL A 148 10.29 -16.38 -4.12
CA VAL A 148 10.24 -16.28 -5.58
C VAL A 148 10.91 -14.99 -6.07
N ALA A 149 10.68 -13.84 -5.41
CA ALA A 149 11.33 -12.59 -5.76
C ALA A 149 12.85 -12.72 -5.72
N LYS A 150 13.39 -13.38 -4.68
CA LYS A 150 14.83 -13.64 -4.53
C LYS A 150 15.39 -14.49 -5.69
N GLU A 151 14.65 -15.49 -6.18
CA GLU A 151 15.06 -16.29 -7.34
C GLU A 151 15.18 -15.45 -8.62
N PHE A 152 14.36 -14.39 -8.74
CA PHE A 152 14.41 -13.43 -9.84
C PHE A 152 15.39 -12.27 -9.61
N GLY A 153 16.08 -12.21 -8.47
CA GLY A 153 17.04 -11.16 -8.16
C GLY A 153 16.40 -9.78 -7.91
N VAL A 154 15.14 -9.73 -7.49
CA VAL A 154 14.38 -8.49 -7.21
C VAL A 154 13.86 -8.49 -5.79
N THR A 155 13.46 -7.31 -5.28
CA THR A 155 12.81 -7.20 -3.98
C THR A 155 11.36 -7.73 -4.02
N GLY A 156 10.81 -8.06 -2.84
CA GLY A 156 9.43 -8.55 -2.75
C GLY A 156 8.40 -7.56 -3.29
N TYR A 157 8.59 -6.27 -3.02
CA TYR A 157 7.68 -5.23 -3.51
C TYR A 157 7.81 -4.98 -5.02
N GLU A 158 9.01 -5.07 -5.59
CA GLU A 158 9.21 -4.97 -7.05
C GLU A 158 8.53 -6.13 -7.76
N PHE A 159 8.76 -7.37 -7.28
CA PHE A 159 8.08 -8.54 -7.82
C PHE A 159 6.56 -8.40 -7.76
N GLN A 160 6.03 -8.00 -6.60
CA GLN A 160 4.60 -7.78 -6.41
C GLN A 160 4.05 -6.71 -7.36
N ALA A 161 4.76 -5.59 -7.56
CA ALA A 161 4.32 -4.53 -8.46
C ALA A 161 4.29 -4.98 -9.92
N VAL A 162 5.27 -5.76 -10.37
CA VAL A 162 5.27 -6.36 -11.73
C VAL A 162 4.07 -7.28 -11.91
N VAL A 163 3.81 -8.17 -10.94
CA VAL A 163 2.66 -9.08 -10.95
C VAL A 163 1.34 -8.28 -11.00
N TRP A 164 1.21 -7.27 -10.14
CA TRP A 164 0.02 -6.43 -10.06
C TRP A 164 -0.27 -5.69 -11.36
N VAL A 165 0.73 -5.04 -11.97
CA VAL A 165 0.57 -4.30 -13.23
C VAL A 165 0.19 -5.27 -14.36
N THR A 166 0.83 -6.44 -14.43
CA THR A 166 0.59 -7.44 -15.48
C THR A 166 -0.84 -8.00 -15.39
N ILE A 167 -1.26 -8.41 -14.20
CA ILE A 167 -2.59 -8.99 -14.00
C ILE A 167 -3.69 -7.95 -14.20
N ARG A 168 -3.50 -6.75 -13.66
CA ARG A 168 -4.48 -5.66 -13.83
C ARG A 168 -4.71 -5.32 -15.31
N ASN A 169 -3.65 -5.24 -16.10
CA ASN A 169 -3.78 -4.95 -17.53
C ASN A 169 -4.51 -6.06 -18.28
N ARG A 170 -4.27 -7.34 -17.95
CA ARG A 170 -5.00 -8.46 -18.54
C ARG A 170 -6.50 -8.49 -18.23
N TRP A 171 -6.90 -7.97 -17.06
CA TRP A 171 -8.32 -7.96 -16.62
C TRP A 171 -9.05 -6.67 -16.98
N SER A 172 -8.36 -5.67 -17.50
CA SER A 172 -8.93 -4.40 -17.98
C SER A 172 -9.10 -4.38 -19.52
N SER A 173 -8.61 -5.43 -20.18
CA SER A 173 -8.78 -5.71 -21.63
C SER A 173 -9.99 -6.59 -21.87
#